data_cc2e05ebc1f9aef9ef85f8f1f015d009
#
_entry.id   cc2e05ebc1f9aef9ef85f8f1f015d009
#
_cell.length_a   1.000
_cell.length_b   1.000
_cell.length_c   1.000
_cell.angle_alpha   90.00
_cell.angle_beta   90.00
_cell.angle_gamma   90.00
#
_symmetry.space_group_name_H-M   'P 1'
#
loop_
_entity.id
_entity.type
_entity.pdbx_description
1 polymer ?
#
loop_
_entity_poly.entity_id
_entity_poly.type
_entity_poly.pdbx_seq_one_letter_code
_entity_poly.pdbx_strand_id
1 'polypeptide(L)'
;KCYMALYNRRIGTRISSVAMKATAIDSLSDVVATTVVLIGTIVSAASGIIIDGYCGVLVGMFILYSGFVAAKDTISPLLGQPPEPELVQQINDIVLSYDNVIGIHDLIVHNYGPGRTLISLHAEVPADGNILTLHDTIDTIEHELRSKLNCNAVIHMDPVSTSDPETLSLKAEVSGYLDQIDPKLSMHDFRIVK
;
A
#
# COMPACT_ATOMS: atom_id res chain seq x y z
N LYS A 1 17.14 26.73 5.17
CA LYS A 1 16.39 25.56 5.66
C LYS A 1 14.87 25.78 5.63
N CYS A 2 14.26 26.85 6.18
CA CYS A 2 12.80 27.10 6.13
C CYS A 2 12.23 27.02 4.70
N TYR A 3 12.86 27.70 3.74
CA TYR A 3 12.45 27.64 2.34
C TYR A 3 12.50 26.19 1.79
N MET A 4 13.55 25.45 2.12
CA MET A 4 13.69 24.05 1.68
C MET A 4 12.60 23.15 2.28
N ALA A 5 12.28 23.33 3.56
CA ALA A 5 11.20 22.59 4.22
C ALA A 5 9.86 22.81 3.52
N LEU A 6 9.51 24.08 3.27
CA LEU A 6 8.25 24.44 2.58
C LEU A 6 8.21 23.94 1.14
N TYR A 7 9.31 24.09 0.41
CA TYR A 7 9.42 23.65 -0.99
C TYR A 7 9.27 22.14 -1.09
N ASN A 8 10.10 21.39 -0.33
CA ASN A 8 10.07 19.93 -0.35
C ASN A 8 8.73 19.36 0.12
N ARG A 9 8.09 19.98 1.15
CA ARG A 9 6.75 19.60 1.59
C ARG A 9 5.72 19.78 0.48
N ARG A 10 5.72 20.93 -0.19
CA ARG A 10 4.75 21.26 -1.25
C ARG A 10 4.90 20.34 -2.46
N ILE A 11 6.13 20.14 -2.93
CA ILE A 11 6.38 19.27 -4.10
C ILE A 11 6.18 17.82 -3.72
N GLY A 12 6.71 17.36 -2.56
CA GLY A 12 6.56 15.99 -2.07
C GLY A 12 5.10 15.56 -1.89
N THR A 13 4.21 16.50 -1.50
CA THR A 13 2.76 16.24 -1.46
C THR A 13 2.16 16.11 -2.86
N ARG A 14 2.58 16.97 -3.81
CA ARG A 14 2.07 16.94 -5.19
C ARG A 14 2.41 15.66 -5.95
N ILE A 15 3.61 15.14 -5.75
CA ILE A 15 4.11 13.94 -6.46
C ILE A 15 4.05 12.70 -5.58
N SER A 16 3.43 12.76 -4.40
CA SER A 16 3.32 11.67 -3.42
C SER A 16 4.65 11.02 -3.05
N SER A 17 5.75 11.82 -3.05
CA SER A 17 7.09 11.34 -2.76
C SER A 17 7.37 11.32 -1.26
N VAL A 18 7.53 10.11 -0.70
CA VAL A 18 7.91 9.89 0.70
C VAL A 18 9.29 10.49 1.00
N ALA A 19 10.25 10.32 0.10
CA ALA A 19 11.61 10.86 0.25
C ALA A 19 11.64 12.40 0.36
N MET A 20 10.86 13.12 -0.47
CA MET A 20 10.78 14.58 -0.38
C MET A 20 10.07 15.04 0.89
N LYS A 21 9.05 14.31 1.36
CA LYS A 21 8.40 14.60 2.65
C LYS A 21 9.37 14.41 3.81
N ALA A 22 10.15 13.33 3.81
CA ALA A 22 11.20 13.10 4.81
C ALA A 22 12.25 14.22 4.83
N THR A 23 12.74 14.67 3.66
CA THR A 23 13.67 15.80 3.54
C THR A 23 13.05 17.13 4.04
N ALA A 24 11.74 17.30 3.88
CA ALA A 24 11.03 18.47 4.44
C ALA A 24 11.02 18.45 5.97
N ILE A 25 10.75 17.28 6.58
CA ILE A 25 10.76 17.08 8.03
C ILE A 25 12.18 17.32 8.58
N ASP A 26 13.20 16.76 7.96
CA ASP A 26 14.61 16.98 8.32
C ASP A 26 14.96 18.46 8.33
N SER A 27 14.67 19.17 7.23
CA SER A 27 14.90 20.61 7.13
C SER A 27 14.14 21.44 8.17
N LEU A 28 12.93 21.00 8.54
CA LEU A 28 12.14 21.66 9.60
C LEU A 28 12.74 21.38 10.98
N SER A 29 13.19 20.17 11.25
CA SER A 29 13.85 19.76 12.49
C SER A 29 15.12 20.59 12.72
N ASP A 30 15.91 20.84 11.70
CA ASP A 30 17.08 21.71 11.75
C ASP A 30 16.71 23.15 12.13
N VAL A 31 15.61 23.68 11.57
CA VAL A 31 15.13 25.04 11.91
C VAL A 31 14.71 25.11 13.37
N VAL A 32 13.95 24.14 13.85
CA VAL A 32 13.50 24.08 15.25
C VAL A 32 14.71 23.96 16.17
N ALA A 33 15.62 23.04 15.90
CA ALA A 33 16.83 22.86 16.70
C ALA A 33 17.68 24.13 16.80
N THR A 34 17.94 24.77 15.66
CA THR A 34 18.72 26.01 15.60
C THR A 34 18.02 27.15 16.34
N THR A 35 16.69 27.25 16.22
CA THR A 35 15.91 28.30 16.90
C THR A 35 15.93 28.09 18.41
N VAL A 36 15.77 26.86 18.90
CA VAL A 36 15.82 26.58 20.35
C VAL A 36 17.19 26.88 20.93
N VAL A 37 18.26 26.46 20.23
CA VAL A 37 19.63 26.78 20.67
C VAL A 37 19.87 28.27 20.69
N LEU A 38 19.45 29.01 19.66
CA LEU A 38 19.60 30.46 19.60
C LEU A 38 18.85 31.17 20.75
N ILE A 39 17.60 30.78 21.02
CA ILE A 39 16.82 31.31 22.12
C ILE A 39 17.49 30.96 23.46
N GLY A 40 17.92 29.73 23.65
CA GLY A 40 18.64 29.30 24.86
C GLY A 40 19.89 30.12 25.12
N THR A 41 20.69 30.37 24.08
CA THR A 41 21.91 31.22 24.18
C THR A 41 21.58 32.65 24.54
N ILE A 42 20.54 33.26 23.93
CA ILE A 42 20.12 34.63 24.25
C ILE A 42 19.63 34.73 25.71
N VAL A 43 18.81 33.78 26.15
CA VAL A 43 18.30 33.75 27.53
C VAL A 43 19.45 33.56 28.52
N SER A 44 20.38 32.66 28.25
CA SER A 44 21.55 32.42 29.11
C SER A 44 22.41 33.69 29.24
N ALA A 45 22.66 34.36 28.11
CA ALA A 45 23.43 35.62 28.09
C ALA A 45 22.74 36.75 28.83
N ALA A 46 21.41 36.84 28.76
CA ALA A 46 20.63 37.92 29.38
C ALA A 46 20.35 37.69 30.89
N SER A 47 20.14 36.45 31.30
CA SER A 47 19.74 36.12 32.67
C SER A 47 20.87 35.58 33.56
N GLY A 48 22.01 35.19 32.97
CA GLY A 48 23.09 34.50 33.65
C GLY A 48 22.78 33.05 34.06
N ILE A 49 21.61 32.52 33.66
CA ILE A 49 21.21 31.14 33.95
C ILE A 49 21.70 30.23 32.84
N ILE A 50 22.46 29.20 33.18
CA ILE A 50 22.99 28.20 32.22
C ILE A 50 21.92 27.21 31.90
N ILE A 51 21.19 27.39 30.79
CA ILE A 51 20.11 26.48 30.32
C ILE A 51 20.50 25.66 29.09
N ASP A 52 21.68 25.88 28.51
CA ASP A 52 22.14 25.25 27.26
C ASP A 52 22.08 23.71 27.32
N GLY A 53 22.49 23.13 28.45
CA GLY A 53 22.47 21.68 28.62
C GLY A 53 21.04 21.09 28.53
N TYR A 54 20.06 21.73 29.11
CA TYR A 54 18.66 21.30 29.07
C TYR A 54 18.07 21.48 27.66
N CYS A 55 18.35 22.60 27.01
CA CYS A 55 17.96 22.84 25.64
C CYS A 55 18.58 21.79 24.70
N GLY A 56 19.86 21.46 24.90
CA GLY A 56 20.57 20.42 24.12
C GLY A 56 19.94 19.04 24.26
N VAL A 57 19.58 18.64 25.48
CA VAL A 57 18.90 17.34 25.73
C VAL A 57 17.53 17.31 25.05
N LEU A 58 16.72 18.36 25.19
CA LEU A 58 15.40 18.44 24.56
C LEU A 58 15.48 18.39 23.03
N VAL A 59 16.41 19.15 22.43
CA VAL A 59 16.64 19.12 20.99
C VAL A 59 17.15 17.75 20.54
N GLY A 60 18.07 17.14 21.30
CA GLY A 60 18.57 15.81 21.01
C GLY A 60 17.46 14.75 20.98
N MET A 61 16.57 14.74 21.98
CA MET A 61 15.41 13.86 22.00
C MET A 61 14.45 14.11 20.83
N PHE A 62 14.21 15.37 20.49
CA PHE A 62 13.39 15.76 19.35
C PHE A 62 13.98 15.26 18.02
N ILE A 63 15.29 15.42 17.82
CA ILE A 63 15.98 14.95 16.62
C ILE A 63 15.91 13.42 16.51
N LEU A 64 16.17 12.70 17.61
CA LEU A 64 16.08 11.24 17.64
C LEU A 64 14.67 10.75 17.30
N TYR A 65 13.64 11.36 17.88
CA TYR A 65 12.25 11.03 17.58
C TYR A 65 11.90 11.30 16.10
N SER A 66 12.25 12.49 15.59
CA SER A 66 12.00 12.86 14.19
C SER A 66 12.73 11.93 13.21
N GLY A 67 13.98 11.57 13.51
CA GLY A 67 14.76 10.63 12.73
C GLY A 67 14.14 9.23 12.72
N PHE A 68 13.66 8.75 13.85
CA PHE A 68 12.96 7.46 13.94
C PHE A 68 11.67 7.45 13.12
N VAL A 69 10.84 8.50 13.21
CA VAL A 69 9.61 8.63 12.42
C VAL A 69 9.93 8.65 10.92
N ALA A 70 10.91 9.48 10.51
CA ALA A 70 11.30 9.56 9.10
C ALA A 70 11.84 8.20 8.56
N ALA A 71 12.63 7.47 9.35
CA ALA A 71 13.13 6.15 9.00
C ALA A 71 11.96 5.15 8.85
N LYS A 72 11.04 5.12 9.82
CA LYS A 72 9.84 4.28 9.77
C LYS A 72 9.01 4.55 8.53
N ASP A 73 8.71 5.82 8.24
CA ASP A 73 7.89 6.21 7.09
C ASP A 73 8.57 5.90 5.74
N THR A 74 9.90 5.87 5.72
CA THR A 74 10.66 5.50 4.53
C THR A 74 10.72 3.98 4.31
N ILE A 75 10.88 3.22 5.39
CA ILE A 75 11.04 1.76 5.34
C ILE A 75 9.68 1.06 5.21
N SER A 76 8.64 1.57 5.87
CA SER A 76 7.32 0.95 5.93
C SER A 76 6.71 0.61 4.55
N PRO A 77 6.76 1.48 3.54
CA PRO A 77 6.29 1.14 2.19
C PRO A 77 7.08 0.01 1.53
N LEU A 78 8.38 -0.12 1.85
CA LEU A 78 9.24 -1.16 1.29
C LEU A 78 8.99 -2.54 1.91
N LEU A 79 8.50 -2.57 3.15
CA LEU A 79 8.10 -3.81 3.84
C LEU A 79 6.69 -4.29 3.45
N GLY A 80 5.95 -3.48 2.72
CA GLY A 80 4.56 -3.70 2.35
C GLY A 80 3.60 -3.01 3.31
N GLN A 81 2.75 -2.18 2.75
CA GLN A 81 1.61 -1.58 3.44
C GLN A 81 0.32 -2.09 2.81
N PRO A 82 -0.75 -2.26 3.58
CA PRO A 82 -2.04 -2.57 2.98
C PRO A 82 -2.38 -1.48 1.95
N PRO A 83 -2.90 -1.87 0.78
CA PRO A 83 -3.31 -0.91 -0.24
C PRO A 83 -4.46 -0.03 0.26
N GLU A 84 -4.62 1.15 -0.34
CA GLU A 84 -5.76 2.02 -0.07
C GLU A 84 -7.06 1.28 -0.44
N PRO A 85 -8.10 1.28 0.42
CA PRO A 85 -9.36 0.59 0.16
C PRO A 85 -10.02 0.99 -1.17
N GLU A 86 -9.89 2.26 -1.55
CA GLU A 86 -10.40 2.79 -2.81
C GLU A 86 -9.72 2.16 -4.02
N LEU A 87 -8.40 1.91 -3.95
CA LEU A 87 -7.66 1.23 -5.00
C LEU A 87 -8.11 -0.24 -5.13
N VAL A 88 -8.28 -0.92 -3.99
CA VAL A 88 -8.79 -2.31 -3.96
C VAL A 88 -10.17 -2.39 -4.61
N GLN A 89 -11.06 -1.46 -4.28
CA GLN A 89 -12.40 -1.40 -4.87
C GLN A 89 -12.35 -1.18 -6.39
N GLN A 90 -11.52 -0.24 -6.87
CA GLN A 90 -11.36 0.02 -8.30
C GLN A 90 -10.82 -1.19 -9.06
N ILE A 91 -9.86 -1.92 -8.48
CA ILE A 91 -9.34 -3.16 -9.07
C ILE A 91 -10.46 -4.19 -9.18
N ASN A 92 -11.20 -4.41 -8.10
CA ASN A 92 -12.31 -5.37 -8.08
C ASN A 92 -13.39 -5.00 -9.11
N ASP A 93 -13.78 -3.73 -9.17
CA ASP A 93 -14.81 -3.25 -10.10
C ASP A 93 -14.39 -3.46 -11.57
N ILE A 94 -13.12 -3.25 -11.91
CA ILE A 94 -12.60 -3.48 -13.25
C ILE A 94 -12.57 -4.99 -13.55
N VAL A 95 -11.94 -5.79 -12.71
CA VAL A 95 -11.71 -7.21 -12.99
C VAL A 95 -13.02 -8.00 -13.02
N LEU A 96 -13.94 -7.73 -12.07
CA LEU A 96 -15.24 -8.41 -12.00
C LEU A 96 -16.27 -7.89 -13.01
N SER A 97 -15.95 -6.85 -13.79
CA SER A 97 -16.84 -6.37 -14.87
C SER A 97 -16.83 -7.27 -16.10
N TYR A 98 -15.92 -8.23 -16.17
CA TYR A 98 -15.78 -9.16 -17.29
C TYR A 98 -16.52 -10.47 -17.01
N ASP A 99 -17.42 -10.87 -17.92
CA ASP A 99 -18.29 -12.05 -17.77
C ASP A 99 -17.52 -13.38 -17.58
N ASN A 100 -16.27 -13.44 -18.06
CA ASN A 100 -15.42 -14.61 -17.96
C ASN A 100 -14.66 -14.70 -16.61
N VAL A 101 -14.82 -13.72 -15.72
CA VAL A 101 -14.21 -13.72 -14.38
C VAL A 101 -15.27 -14.00 -13.34
N ILE A 102 -15.08 -15.07 -12.56
CA ILE A 102 -16.02 -15.55 -11.56
C ILE A 102 -15.71 -14.95 -10.19
N GLY A 103 -14.41 -14.77 -9.89
CA GLY A 103 -13.95 -14.31 -8.60
C GLY A 103 -12.51 -13.81 -8.65
N ILE A 104 -12.11 -13.14 -7.58
CA ILE A 104 -10.74 -12.62 -7.38
C ILE A 104 -10.29 -13.02 -6.00
N HIS A 105 -9.02 -13.42 -5.89
CA HIS A 105 -8.36 -13.65 -4.59
C HIS A 105 -6.87 -13.34 -4.66
N ASP A 106 -6.19 -13.40 -3.51
CA ASP A 106 -4.75 -13.18 -3.36
C ASP A 106 -4.23 -11.88 -3.98
N LEU A 107 -5.03 -10.80 -3.85
CA LEU A 107 -4.61 -9.48 -4.32
C LEU A 107 -3.42 -8.97 -3.52
N ILE A 108 -2.29 -8.77 -4.20
CA ILE A 108 -1.07 -8.18 -3.66
C ILE A 108 -0.80 -6.88 -4.41
N VAL A 109 -0.58 -5.80 -3.67
CA VAL A 109 -0.24 -4.49 -4.22
C VAL A 109 1.09 -4.02 -3.65
N HIS A 110 2.08 -3.80 -4.51
CA HIS A 110 3.35 -3.20 -4.16
C HIS A 110 3.44 -1.79 -4.72
N ASN A 111 3.64 -0.81 -3.84
CA ASN A 111 3.83 0.58 -4.22
C ASN A 111 5.30 0.97 -4.06
N TYR A 112 6.02 1.08 -5.17
CA TYR A 112 7.43 1.50 -5.23
C TYR A 112 7.60 3.01 -5.47
N GLY A 113 6.53 3.77 -5.31
CA GLY A 113 6.52 5.21 -5.51
C GLY A 113 5.70 5.66 -6.73
N PRO A 114 5.72 6.95 -7.06
CA PRO A 114 4.86 7.53 -8.10
C PRO A 114 4.99 6.82 -9.45
N GLY A 115 3.88 6.28 -9.95
CA GLY A 115 3.81 5.59 -11.23
C GLY A 115 4.52 4.22 -11.28
N ARG A 116 4.83 3.63 -10.12
CA ARG A 116 5.48 2.31 -9.99
C ARG A 116 4.69 1.39 -9.06
N THR A 117 3.43 1.22 -9.32
CA THR A 117 2.57 0.27 -8.61
C THR A 117 2.56 -1.05 -9.38
N LEU A 118 2.84 -2.15 -8.68
CA LEU A 118 2.74 -3.52 -9.18
C LEU A 118 1.58 -4.20 -8.47
N ILE A 119 0.70 -4.82 -9.26
CA ILE A 119 -0.46 -5.57 -8.79
C ILE A 119 -0.28 -7.01 -9.23
N SER A 120 -0.45 -7.95 -8.32
CA SER A 120 -0.61 -9.35 -8.61
C SER A 120 -1.90 -9.84 -7.99
N LEU A 121 -2.70 -10.56 -8.74
CA LEU A 121 -3.94 -11.16 -8.25
C LEU A 121 -4.23 -12.46 -8.98
N HIS A 122 -5.11 -13.26 -8.39
CA HIS A 122 -5.67 -14.45 -9.00
C HIS A 122 -7.09 -14.17 -9.46
N ALA A 123 -7.43 -14.62 -10.67
CA ALA A 123 -8.77 -14.53 -11.24
C ALA A 123 -9.33 -15.92 -11.49
N GLU A 124 -10.43 -16.25 -10.83
CA GLU A 124 -11.16 -17.48 -11.09
C GLU A 124 -11.89 -17.38 -12.44
N VAL A 125 -11.67 -18.38 -13.31
CA VAL A 125 -12.29 -18.47 -14.63
C VAL A 125 -12.94 -19.84 -14.84
N PRO A 126 -13.96 -19.99 -15.74
CA PRO A 126 -14.56 -21.28 -16.02
C PRO A 126 -13.54 -22.30 -16.57
N ALA A 127 -13.41 -23.47 -15.93
CA ALA A 127 -12.48 -24.51 -16.35
C ALA A 127 -12.84 -25.14 -17.71
N ASP A 128 -14.09 -25.05 -18.14
CA ASP A 128 -14.63 -25.53 -19.43
C ASP A 128 -14.59 -24.44 -20.52
N GLY A 129 -14.11 -23.24 -20.21
CA GLY A 129 -13.96 -22.15 -21.15
C GLY A 129 -12.85 -22.38 -22.18
N ASN A 130 -12.93 -21.65 -23.30
CA ASN A 130 -11.85 -21.67 -24.29
C ASN A 130 -10.63 -20.91 -23.75
N ILE A 131 -9.50 -21.62 -23.62
CA ILE A 131 -8.29 -21.07 -23.02
C ILE A 131 -7.77 -19.82 -23.73
N LEU A 132 -7.87 -19.73 -25.05
CA LEU A 132 -7.43 -18.57 -25.81
C LEU A 132 -8.32 -17.36 -25.52
N THR A 133 -9.64 -17.55 -25.48
CA THR A 133 -10.59 -16.49 -25.15
C THR A 133 -10.41 -16.00 -23.71
N LEU A 134 -10.18 -16.93 -22.77
CA LEU A 134 -9.93 -16.58 -21.37
C LEU A 134 -8.63 -15.77 -21.23
N HIS A 135 -7.58 -16.22 -21.91
CA HIS A 135 -6.29 -15.51 -21.92
C HIS A 135 -6.43 -14.09 -22.51
N ASP A 136 -7.11 -13.95 -23.64
CA ASP A 136 -7.36 -12.64 -24.26
C ASP A 136 -8.16 -11.71 -23.31
N THR A 137 -9.10 -12.28 -22.54
CA THR A 137 -9.82 -11.53 -21.50
C THR A 137 -8.87 -11.04 -20.42
N ILE A 138 -7.99 -11.89 -19.90
CA ILE A 138 -7.01 -11.53 -18.89
C ILE A 138 -6.05 -10.44 -19.38
N ASP A 139 -5.51 -10.58 -20.59
CA ASP A 139 -4.65 -9.56 -21.21
C ASP A 139 -5.37 -8.21 -21.35
N THR A 140 -6.66 -8.24 -21.69
CA THR A 140 -7.48 -7.04 -21.79
C THR A 140 -7.63 -6.37 -20.41
N ILE A 141 -7.90 -7.15 -19.36
CA ILE A 141 -8.00 -6.66 -17.99
C ILE A 141 -6.68 -6.04 -17.52
N GLU A 142 -5.56 -6.73 -17.74
CA GLU A 142 -4.23 -6.19 -17.37
C GLU A 142 -3.94 -4.86 -18.08
N HIS A 143 -4.34 -4.75 -19.35
CA HIS A 143 -4.19 -3.52 -20.12
C HIS A 143 -5.09 -2.39 -19.59
N GLU A 144 -6.33 -2.73 -19.22
CA GLU A 144 -7.27 -1.77 -18.63
C GLU A 144 -6.81 -1.26 -17.27
N LEU A 145 -6.36 -2.16 -16.38
CA LEU A 145 -5.76 -1.80 -15.09
C LEU A 145 -4.56 -0.87 -15.28
N ARG A 146 -3.68 -1.16 -16.25
CA ARG A 146 -2.55 -0.31 -16.58
C ARG A 146 -2.98 1.07 -17.03
N SER A 147 -3.96 1.16 -17.90
CA SER A 147 -4.40 2.43 -18.50
C SER A 147 -5.19 3.30 -17.52
N LYS A 148 -6.05 2.71 -16.70
CA LYS A 148 -6.92 3.42 -15.76
C LYS A 148 -6.25 3.73 -14.42
N LEU A 149 -5.43 2.80 -13.89
CA LEU A 149 -4.83 2.91 -12.56
C LEU A 149 -3.33 3.21 -12.58
N ASN A 150 -2.74 3.33 -13.77
CA ASN A 150 -1.30 3.59 -13.96
C ASN A 150 -0.42 2.61 -13.15
N CYS A 151 -0.74 1.33 -13.23
CA CYS A 151 -0.06 0.23 -12.55
C CYS A 151 0.40 -0.84 -13.54
N ASN A 152 1.33 -1.70 -13.13
CA ASN A 152 1.61 -2.95 -13.81
C ASN A 152 0.85 -4.06 -13.11
N ALA A 153 -0.10 -4.70 -13.79
CA ALA A 153 -0.84 -5.83 -13.28
C ALA A 153 -0.33 -7.14 -13.89
N VAL A 154 -0.31 -8.18 -13.08
CA VAL A 154 -0.10 -9.58 -13.48
C VAL A 154 -1.22 -10.39 -12.87
N ILE A 155 -1.98 -11.08 -13.70
CA ILE A 155 -3.14 -11.86 -13.28
C ILE A 155 -2.88 -13.34 -13.51
N HIS A 156 -2.87 -14.09 -12.40
CA HIS A 156 -2.86 -15.54 -12.49
C HIS A 156 -4.27 -16.06 -12.74
N MET A 157 -4.42 -16.91 -13.75
CA MET A 157 -5.71 -17.45 -14.13
C MET A 157 -5.93 -18.79 -13.43
N ASP A 158 -6.97 -18.89 -12.58
CA ASP A 158 -7.34 -20.10 -11.84
C ASP A 158 -8.61 -20.73 -12.43
N PRO A 159 -8.48 -21.83 -13.20
CA PRO A 159 -9.64 -22.53 -13.72
C PRO A 159 -10.43 -23.22 -12.61
N VAL A 160 -11.68 -22.83 -12.40
CA VAL A 160 -12.59 -23.45 -11.44
C VAL A 160 -13.75 -24.17 -12.14
N SER A 161 -14.17 -25.29 -11.58
CA SER A 161 -15.30 -26.05 -12.13
C SER A 161 -16.61 -25.32 -11.84
N THR A 162 -17.36 -25.03 -12.90
CA THR A 162 -18.69 -24.40 -12.84
C THR A 162 -19.82 -25.35 -13.15
N SER A 163 -19.50 -26.56 -13.65
CA SER A 163 -20.48 -27.52 -14.19
C SER A 163 -20.42 -28.92 -13.55
N ASP A 164 -19.33 -29.27 -12.83
CA ASP A 164 -19.21 -30.60 -12.20
C ASP A 164 -20.06 -30.66 -10.90
N PRO A 165 -21.13 -31.50 -10.85
CA PRO A 165 -22.03 -31.57 -9.72
C PRO A 165 -21.35 -32.03 -8.42
N GLU A 166 -20.34 -32.92 -8.51
CA GLU A 166 -19.59 -33.41 -7.34
C GLU A 166 -18.81 -32.28 -6.70
N THR A 167 -18.06 -31.51 -7.50
CA THR A 167 -17.28 -30.34 -7.03
C THR A 167 -18.18 -29.27 -6.44
N LEU A 168 -19.29 -28.95 -7.10
CA LEU A 168 -20.22 -27.92 -6.63
C LEU A 168 -20.91 -28.32 -5.31
N SER A 169 -21.31 -29.59 -5.17
CA SER A 169 -21.92 -30.10 -3.95
C SER A 169 -20.94 -30.05 -2.77
N LEU A 170 -19.70 -30.49 -2.99
CA LEU A 170 -18.67 -30.48 -1.96
C LEU A 170 -18.27 -29.04 -1.59
N LYS A 171 -18.16 -28.15 -2.57
CA LYS A 171 -17.91 -26.72 -2.34
C LYS A 171 -18.99 -26.10 -1.44
N ALA A 172 -20.26 -26.40 -1.72
CA ALA A 172 -21.38 -25.89 -0.92
C ALA A 172 -21.37 -26.44 0.52
N GLU A 173 -21.04 -27.73 0.69
CA GLU A 173 -20.94 -28.35 2.01
C GLU A 173 -19.80 -27.70 2.84
N VAL A 174 -18.60 -27.55 2.26
CA VAL A 174 -17.44 -26.92 2.92
C VAL A 174 -17.73 -25.47 3.24
N SER A 175 -18.38 -24.71 2.34
CA SER A 175 -18.78 -23.33 2.61
C SER A 175 -19.72 -23.23 3.81
N GLY A 176 -20.68 -24.17 3.93
CA GLY A 176 -21.58 -24.24 5.07
C GLY A 176 -20.86 -24.50 6.41
N TYR A 177 -19.76 -25.25 6.41
CA TYR A 177 -18.93 -25.41 7.61
C TYR A 177 -18.14 -24.15 7.93
N LEU A 178 -17.59 -23.48 6.92
CA LEU A 178 -16.84 -22.22 7.11
C LEU A 178 -17.71 -21.15 7.73
N ASP A 179 -18.93 -20.97 7.24
CA ASP A 179 -19.91 -20.01 7.76
C ASP A 179 -20.26 -20.25 9.24
N GLN A 180 -20.25 -21.53 9.69
CA GLN A 180 -20.46 -21.88 11.10
C GLN A 180 -19.27 -21.55 11.99
N ILE A 181 -18.04 -21.54 11.44
CA ILE A 181 -16.82 -21.24 12.19
C ILE A 181 -16.67 -19.72 12.31
N ASP A 182 -16.66 -19.01 11.20
CA ASP A 182 -16.60 -17.55 11.15
C ASP A 182 -17.16 -17.06 9.79
N PRO A 183 -18.25 -16.27 9.78
CA PRO A 183 -18.84 -15.72 8.55
C PRO A 183 -17.90 -14.83 7.72
N LYS A 184 -16.73 -14.48 8.24
CA LYS A 184 -15.72 -13.72 7.51
C LYS A 184 -14.78 -14.59 6.69
N LEU A 185 -14.82 -15.92 6.90
CA LEU A 185 -14.01 -16.84 6.10
C LEU A 185 -14.61 -17.00 4.71
N SER A 186 -13.76 -16.97 3.71
CA SER A 186 -14.11 -17.25 2.32
C SER A 186 -13.23 -18.37 1.77
N MET A 187 -13.72 -19.05 0.74
CA MET A 187 -13.01 -20.11 0.07
C MET A 187 -12.87 -19.76 -1.42
N HIS A 188 -11.67 -19.87 -1.94
CA HIS A 188 -11.33 -19.64 -3.35
C HIS A 188 -10.57 -20.84 -3.93
N ASP A 189 -10.43 -20.90 -5.25
CA ASP A 189 -9.72 -21.96 -6.00
C ASP A 189 -10.11 -23.40 -5.57
N PHE A 190 -11.42 -23.61 -5.33
CA PHE A 190 -11.90 -24.93 -4.91
C PHE A 190 -11.97 -25.90 -6.09
N ARG A 191 -11.20 -26.99 -6.00
CA ARG A 191 -11.16 -28.04 -7.02
C ARG A 191 -10.90 -29.42 -6.43
N ILE A 192 -11.42 -30.44 -7.08
CA ILE A 192 -11.14 -31.83 -6.75
C ILE A 192 -10.03 -32.33 -7.69
N VAL A 193 -8.93 -32.82 -7.12
CA VAL A 193 -7.83 -33.46 -7.84
C VAL A 193 -8.04 -34.96 -7.73
N LYS A 194 -8.28 -35.63 -8.89
CA LYS A 194 -8.47 -37.09 -8.97
C LYS A 194 -7.18 -37.76 -9.38
#